data_d7cb9392581cca5042a9965b82a7b514
#
_entry.id   d7cb9392581cca5042a9965b82a7b514
#
_cell.length_a   1.000
_cell.length_b   1.000
_cell.length_c   1.000
_cell.angle_alpha   90.00
_cell.angle_beta   90.00
_cell.angle_gamma   90.00
#
_symmetry.space_group_name_H-M   'P 1'
#
loop_
_entity.id
_entity.type
_entity.pdbx_description
1 polymer ?
#
loop_
_entity_poly.entity_id
_entity_poly.type
_entity_poly.pdbx_seq_one_letter_code
_entity_poly.pdbx_strand_id
1 'polypeptide(L)'
;MHKDSFYTKVLQLHFAEATFPTLKNPFLADHQRFSKEMYLRSIAFCWQKLKVMKQLLRLEEAGLFLLSWYFFTTTGITWWWFLVWLLAPDLSMIGYLINARIGAYLYNFFHHKGLAILVVLGGTISLSPLLAASGWLLLGHSSMDRVFGYGLKYISDFKDTHLGRIGEAGHSMGN
;
A
#
# COMPACT_ATOMS: atom_id res chain seq x y z
N MET A 1 10.44 4.03 -8.85
CA MET A 1 11.56 4.82 -8.31
C MET A 1 11.41 4.85 -6.80
N HIS A 2 12.32 4.15 -6.12
CA HIS A 2 12.31 3.80 -4.69
C HIS A 2 12.29 5.03 -3.76
N LYS A 3 11.13 5.56 -3.39
CA LYS A 3 11.09 6.65 -2.39
C LYS A 3 11.58 6.17 -1.01
N ASP A 4 11.22 4.96 -0.58
CA ASP A 4 11.64 4.46 0.74
C ASP A 4 13.12 4.04 0.75
N SER A 5 13.65 3.46 -0.34
CA SER A 5 15.06 3.15 -0.50
C SER A 5 15.91 4.41 -0.67
N PHE A 6 15.37 5.46 -1.31
CA PHE A 6 16.05 6.74 -1.45
C PHE A 6 16.20 7.44 -0.09
N TYR A 7 15.12 7.52 0.70
CA TYR A 7 15.17 8.11 2.04
C TYR A 7 16.05 7.30 3.00
N THR A 8 16.02 5.96 2.91
CA THR A 8 16.90 5.10 3.74
C THR A 8 18.36 5.25 3.32
N LYS A 9 18.66 5.32 2.00
CA LYS A 9 20.02 5.60 1.51
C LYS A 9 20.49 7.02 1.81
N VAL A 10 19.64 8.02 1.66
CA VAL A 10 19.97 9.39 2.05
C VAL A 10 20.23 9.51 3.55
N LEU A 11 19.45 8.81 4.38
CA LEU A 11 19.68 8.68 5.82
C LEU A 11 21.00 7.95 6.11
N GLN A 12 21.28 6.83 5.44
CA GLN A 12 22.53 6.09 5.62
C GLN A 12 23.75 6.88 5.11
N LEU A 13 23.65 7.60 3.99
CA LEU A 13 24.72 8.45 3.48
C LEU A 13 24.96 9.66 4.41
N HIS A 14 23.91 10.31 4.92
CA HIS A 14 24.05 11.38 5.92
C HIS A 14 24.55 10.84 7.27
N PHE A 15 24.23 9.60 7.66
CA PHE A 15 24.79 8.97 8.86
C PHE A 15 26.25 8.53 8.66
N ALA A 16 26.63 8.08 7.46
CA ALA A 16 28.01 7.70 7.15
C ALA A 16 28.92 8.94 7.00
N GLU A 17 28.40 10.04 6.51
CA GLU A 17 29.13 11.33 6.46
C GLU A 17 29.14 12.07 7.82
N ALA A 18 28.20 11.77 8.69
CA ALA A 18 28.17 12.29 10.07
C ALA A 18 29.02 11.46 11.06
N THR A 19 30.07 10.78 10.62
CA THR A 19 31.23 10.51 11.46
C THR A 19 31.96 11.84 11.69
N PHE A 20 31.31 12.69 12.51
CA PHE A 20 31.95 13.91 12.99
C PHE A 20 33.25 13.51 13.68
N PRO A 21 34.40 14.05 13.26
CA PRO A 21 35.62 13.84 13.99
C PRO A 21 35.37 14.22 15.44
N THR A 22 35.78 13.38 16.39
CA THR A 22 35.70 13.67 17.81
C THR A 22 36.47 14.97 18.08
N LEU A 23 35.72 16.07 18.16
CA LEU A 23 36.30 17.37 18.43
C LEU A 23 36.80 17.37 19.89
N LYS A 24 38.06 17.63 20.06
CA LYS A 24 38.73 17.71 21.40
C LYS A 24 38.20 18.92 22.22
N ASN A 25 37.42 19.80 21.66
CA ASN A 25 36.80 20.93 22.34
C ASN A 25 35.44 20.52 22.94
N PRO A 26 35.24 20.53 24.25
CA PRO A 26 34.02 20.06 24.92
C PRO A 26 32.78 20.92 24.52
N PHE A 27 32.96 22.23 24.28
CA PHE A 27 31.88 23.11 23.88
C PHE A 27 31.32 22.76 22.47
N LEU A 28 32.22 22.45 21.53
CA LEU A 28 31.84 22.04 20.17
C LEU A 28 31.25 20.63 20.16
N ALA A 29 31.72 19.73 21.02
CA ALA A 29 31.17 18.40 21.17
C ALA A 29 29.72 18.41 21.72
N ASP A 30 29.41 19.30 22.64
CA ASP A 30 28.07 19.47 23.21
C ASP A 30 27.08 20.07 22.17
N HIS A 31 27.52 21.04 21.38
CA HIS A 31 26.73 21.60 20.30
C HIS A 31 26.41 20.55 19.20
N GLN A 32 27.38 19.69 18.88
CA GLN A 32 27.18 18.58 17.93
C GLN A 32 26.20 17.55 18.48
N ARG A 33 26.30 17.21 19.77
CA ARG A 33 25.39 16.30 20.46
C ARG A 33 23.95 16.81 20.40
N PHE A 34 23.75 18.09 20.72
CA PHE A 34 22.46 18.76 20.68
C PHE A 34 21.85 18.75 19.26
N SER A 35 22.64 19.08 18.24
CA SER A 35 22.20 19.06 16.83
C SER A 35 21.79 17.65 16.40
N LYS A 36 22.55 16.62 16.79
CA LYS A 36 22.23 15.21 16.50
C LYS A 36 20.95 14.77 17.17
N GLU A 37 20.73 15.13 18.44
CA GLU A 37 19.48 14.80 19.13
C GLU A 37 18.27 15.46 18.52
N MET A 38 18.36 16.76 18.16
CA MET A 38 17.29 17.47 17.48
C MET A 38 16.95 16.82 16.13
N TYR A 39 17.98 16.42 15.38
CA TYR A 39 17.80 15.74 14.10
C TYR A 39 17.09 14.39 14.27
N LEU A 40 17.53 13.56 15.24
CA LEU A 40 16.89 12.28 15.54
C LEU A 40 15.44 12.43 16.00
N ARG A 41 15.13 13.45 16.80
CA ARG A 41 13.76 13.76 17.22
C ARG A 41 12.89 14.18 16.03
N SER A 42 13.42 14.99 15.11
CA SER A 42 12.66 15.39 13.91
C SER A 42 12.35 14.23 12.99
N ILE A 43 13.30 13.29 12.82
CA ILE A 43 13.08 12.05 12.08
C ILE A 43 12.03 11.17 12.76
N ALA A 44 12.15 10.95 14.07
CA ALA A 44 11.20 10.14 14.84
C ALA A 44 9.77 10.72 14.73
N PHE A 45 9.64 12.03 14.81
CA PHE A 45 8.36 12.71 14.63
C PHE A 45 7.78 12.54 13.22
N CYS A 46 8.63 12.66 12.19
CA CYS A 46 8.22 12.41 10.80
C CYS A 46 7.75 10.95 10.60
N TRP A 47 8.48 9.98 11.14
CA TRP A 47 8.11 8.57 11.11
C TRP A 47 6.77 8.30 11.82
N GLN A 48 6.54 8.94 12.95
CA GLN A 48 5.28 8.80 13.69
C GLN A 48 4.11 9.34 12.87
N LYS A 49 4.26 10.52 12.23
CA LYS A 49 3.24 11.07 11.33
C LYS A 49 2.94 10.14 10.16
N LEU A 50 3.98 9.56 9.54
CA LEU A 50 3.80 8.62 8.43
C LEU A 50 3.07 7.35 8.86
N LYS A 51 3.35 6.82 10.06
CA LYS A 51 2.62 5.66 10.61
C LYS A 51 1.15 5.98 10.82
N VAL A 52 0.83 7.11 11.44
CA VAL A 52 -0.56 7.54 11.67
C VAL A 52 -1.30 7.69 10.35
N MET A 53 -0.70 8.33 9.34
CA MET A 53 -1.29 8.50 8.03
C MET A 53 -1.58 7.15 7.35
N LYS A 54 -0.63 6.21 7.41
CA LYS A 54 -0.83 4.85 6.88
C LYS A 54 -1.97 4.11 7.58
N GLN A 55 -2.12 4.30 8.89
CA GLN A 55 -3.22 3.69 9.66
C GLN A 55 -4.58 4.29 9.28
N LEU A 56 -4.66 5.61 9.14
CA LEU A 56 -5.89 6.30 8.69
C LEU A 56 -6.33 5.80 7.31
N LEU A 57 -5.39 5.71 6.36
CA LEU A 57 -5.68 5.18 5.03
C LEU A 57 -6.18 3.72 5.08
N ARG A 58 -5.61 2.89 5.96
CA ARG A 58 -6.11 1.51 6.14
C ARG A 58 -7.51 1.46 6.72
N LEU A 59 -7.85 2.36 7.65
CA LEU A 59 -9.21 2.45 8.20
C LEU A 59 -10.22 2.89 7.13
N GLU A 60 -9.85 3.84 6.29
CA GLU A 60 -10.65 4.27 5.14
C GLU A 60 -10.90 3.11 4.17
N GLU A 61 -9.87 2.32 3.87
CA GLU A 61 -9.98 1.13 3.03
C GLU A 61 -10.85 0.03 3.67
N ALA A 62 -10.74 -0.16 4.99
CA ALA A 62 -11.61 -1.08 5.71
C ALA A 62 -13.08 -0.61 5.67
N GLY A 63 -13.33 0.69 5.76
CA GLY A 63 -14.65 1.27 5.55
C GLY A 63 -15.22 0.99 4.16
N LEU A 64 -14.39 1.15 3.10
CA LEU A 64 -14.76 0.83 1.72
C LEU A 64 -15.05 -0.67 1.52
N PHE A 65 -14.28 -1.54 2.17
CA PHE A 65 -14.53 -2.98 2.15
C PHE A 65 -15.91 -3.32 2.74
N LEU A 66 -16.24 -2.79 3.92
CA LEU A 66 -17.53 -3.00 4.57
C LEU A 66 -18.68 -2.43 3.75
N LEU A 67 -18.48 -1.25 3.16
CA LEU A 67 -19.45 -0.62 2.26
C LEU A 67 -19.72 -1.49 1.03
N SER A 68 -18.66 -2.04 0.43
CA SER A 68 -18.77 -2.93 -0.74
C SER A 68 -19.53 -4.20 -0.40
N TRP A 69 -19.26 -4.79 0.77
CA TRP A 69 -19.99 -5.96 1.25
C TRP A 69 -21.48 -5.65 1.47
N TYR A 70 -21.79 -4.53 2.12
CA TYR A 70 -23.17 -4.09 2.32
C TYR A 70 -23.92 -3.93 0.99
N PHE A 71 -23.37 -3.16 0.05
CA PHE A 71 -24.02 -2.95 -1.24
C PHE A 71 -24.08 -4.21 -2.11
N PHE A 72 -23.14 -5.12 -1.98
CA PHE A 72 -23.25 -6.45 -2.61
C PHE A 72 -24.51 -7.15 -2.14
N THR A 73 -24.83 -7.11 -0.86
CA THR A 73 -26.06 -7.77 -0.32
C THR A 73 -27.34 -7.14 -0.87
N THR A 74 -27.32 -5.85 -1.22
CA THR A 74 -28.50 -5.16 -1.80
C THR A 74 -28.79 -5.57 -3.25
N THR A 75 -27.87 -6.25 -3.92
CA THR A 75 -28.09 -6.76 -5.29
C THR A 75 -29.03 -7.98 -5.34
N GLY A 76 -29.45 -8.52 -4.19
CA GLY A 76 -30.26 -9.72 -4.10
C GLY A 76 -29.48 -11.03 -4.15
N ILE A 77 -28.16 -10.98 -4.32
CA ILE A 77 -27.28 -12.14 -4.27
C ILE A 77 -26.93 -12.44 -2.81
N THR A 78 -26.98 -13.72 -2.43
CA THR A 78 -26.72 -14.15 -1.06
C THR A 78 -25.33 -13.72 -0.60
N TRP A 79 -25.24 -13.11 0.58
CA TRP A 79 -24.03 -12.45 1.13
C TRP A 79 -22.77 -13.32 1.15
N TRP A 80 -22.89 -14.64 1.38
CA TRP A 80 -21.75 -15.54 1.46
C TRP A 80 -21.03 -15.73 0.11
N TRP A 81 -21.69 -15.47 -1.03
CA TRP A 81 -21.06 -15.46 -2.33
C TRP A 81 -20.00 -14.35 -2.44
N PHE A 82 -20.17 -13.25 -1.74
CA PHE A 82 -19.13 -12.25 -1.65
C PHE A 82 -17.81 -12.83 -1.12
N LEU A 83 -17.87 -13.63 -0.05
CA LEU A 83 -16.68 -14.24 0.56
C LEU A 83 -16.07 -15.32 -0.35
N VAL A 84 -16.91 -16.14 -1.01
CA VAL A 84 -16.43 -17.18 -1.94
C VAL A 84 -15.67 -16.59 -3.13
N TRP A 85 -16.22 -15.55 -3.73
CA TRP A 85 -15.63 -14.93 -4.91
C TRP A 85 -14.66 -13.80 -4.59
N LEU A 86 -14.49 -13.46 -3.30
CA LEU A 86 -13.63 -12.35 -2.88
C LEU A 86 -12.20 -12.46 -3.44
N LEU A 87 -11.67 -13.67 -3.52
CA LEU A 87 -10.31 -13.91 -4.04
C LEU A 87 -10.24 -14.15 -5.56
N ALA A 88 -11.39 -14.11 -6.26
CA ALA A 88 -11.40 -14.32 -7.71
C ALA A 88 -10.55 -13.29 -8.50
N PRO A 89 -10.47 -12.00 -8.14
CA PRO A 89 -9.61 -11.05 -8.84
C PRO A 89 -8.13 -11.42 -8.81
N ASP A 90 -7.68 -12.16 -7.78
CA ASP A 90 -6.29 -12.65 -7.69
C ASP A 90 -5.93 -13.66 -8.78
N LEU A 91 -6.92 -14.30 -9.42
CA LEU A 91 -6.66 -15.15 -10.59
C LEU A 91 -5.96 -14.35 -11.72
N SER A 92 -6.09 -13.03 -11.73
CA SER A 92 -5.33 -12.16 -12.65
C SER A 92 -3.82 -12.28 -12.51
N MET A 93 -3.33 -12.77 -11.35
CA MET A 93 -1.91 -13.06 -11.14
C MET A 93 -1.37 -14.18 -12.06
N ILE A 94 -2.23 -14.99 -12.68
CA ILE A 94 -1.82 -15.97 -13.70
C ILE A 94 -1.01 -15.31 -14.81
N GLY A 95 -1.23 -14.04 -15.11
CA GLY A 95 -0.42 -13.28 -16.06
C GLY A 95 1.08 -13.25 -15.76
N TYR A 96 1.48 -13.43 -14.50
CA TYR A 96 2.90 -13.52 -14.12
C TYR A 96 3.58 -14.82 -14.59
N LEU A 97 2.81 -15.86 -14.93
CA LEU A 97 3.37 -17.07 -15.56
C LEU A 97 3.90 -16.78 -16.97
N ILE A 98 3.41 -15.73 -17.61
CA ILE A 98 3.88 -15.31 -18.95
C ILE A 98 5.11 -14.39 -18.78
N ASN A 99 4.93 -13.26 -18.13
CA ASN A 99 6.01 -12.35 -17.74
C ASN A 99 5.53 -11.30 -16.72
N ALA A 100 6.47 -10.61 -16.05
CA ALA A 100 6.19 -9.62 -15.04
C ALA A 100 5.34 -8.43 -15.56
N ARG A 101 5.54 -8.04 -16.82
CA ARG A 101 4.79 -6.91 -17.42
C ARG A 101 3.33 -7.26 -17.64
N ILE A 102 3.02 -8.41 -18.22
CA ILE A 102 1.64 -8.88 -18.44
C ILE A 102 0.96 -9.11 -17.10
N GLY A 103 1.65 -9.75 -16.14
CA GLY A 103 1.15 -9.95 -14.80
C GLY A 103 0.78 -8.65 -14.11
N ALA A 104 1.65 -7.63 -14.17
CA ALA A 104 1.39 -6.33 -13.57
C ALA A 104 0.18 -5.62 -14.22
N TYR A 105 0.05 -5.65 -15.54
CA TYR A 105 -1.09 -5.04 -16.23
C TYR A 105 -2.42 -5.73 -15.88
N LEU A 106 -2.47 -7.07 -15.94
CA LEU A 106 -3.68 -7.83 -15.59
C LEU A 106 -4.06 -7.63 -14.12
N TYR A 107 -3.09 -7.75 -13.21
CA TYR A 107 -3.32 -7.49 -11.80
C TYR A 107 -3.89 -6.08 -11.59
N ASN A 108 -3.21 -5.05 -12.09
CA ASN A 108 -3.62 -3.67 -11.91
C ASN A 108 -5.00 -3.38 -12.51
N PHE A 109 -5.35 -4.00 -13.64
CA PHE A 109 -6.66 -3.85 -14.27
C PHE A 109 -7.77 -4.32 -13.32
N PHE A 110 -7.67 -5.55 -12.77
CA PHE A 110 -8.70 -6.09 -11.89
C PHE A 110 -8.69 -5.48 -10.48
N HIS A 111 -7.58 -4.86 -10.04
CA HIS A 111 -7.45 -4.22 -8.74
C HIS A 111 -7.58 -2.68 -8.79
N HIS A 112 -8.00 -2.15 -9.96
CA HIS A 112 -8.20 -0.71 -10.12
C HIS A 112 -9.62 -0.32 -9.65
N LYS A 113 -9.70 0.44 -8.56
CA LYS A 113 -11.00 0.87 -7.99
C LYS A 113 -11.87 1.66 -8.96
N GLY A 114 -11.27 2.46 -9.84
CA GLY A 114 -12.01 3.15 -10.90
C GLY A 114 -12.73 2.18 -11.83
N LEU A 115 -12.09 1.06 -12.21
CA LEU A 115 -12.74 0.01 -12.98
C LEU A 115 -13.91 -0.61 -12.20
N ALA A 116 -13.69 -0.94 -10.93
CA ALA A 116 -14.74 -1.50 -10.07
C ALA A 116 -15.97 -0.59 -10.02
N ILE A 117 -15.76 0.73 -9.85
CA ILE A 117 -16.85 1.72 -9.85
C ILE A 117 -17.55 1.78 -11.22
N LEU A 118 -16.82 1.74 -12.33
CA LEU A 118 -17.42 1.71 -13.67
C LEU A 118 -18.29 0.46 -13.87
N VAL A 119 -17.85 -0.69 -13.36
CA VAL A 119 -18.63 -1.95 -13.41
C VAL A 119 -19.89 -1.84 -12.54
N VAL A 120 -19.82 -1.26 -11.34
CA VAL A 120 -21.00 -0.98 -10.51
C VAL A 120 -21.99 -0.09 -11.23
N LEU A 121 -21.51 1.03 -11.78
CA LEU A 121 -22.37 1.98 -12.52
C LEU A 121 -23.02 1.31 -13.74
N GLY A 122 -22.24 0.56 -14.52
CA GLY A 122 -22.75 -0.21 -15.66
C GLY A 122 -23.83 -1.21 -15.25
N GLY A 123 -23.60 -1.94 -14.15
CA GLY A 123 -24.58 -2.88 -13.61
C GLY A 123 -25.85 -2.22 -13.10
N THR A 124 -25.72 -1.06 -12.48
CA THR A 124 -26.86 -0.27 -11.98
C THR A 124 -27.69 0.30 -13.13
N ILE A 125 -27.03 0.88 -14.13
CA ILE A 125 -27.70 1.48 -15.31
C ILE A 125 -28.39 0.40 -16.16
N SER A 126 -27.73 -0.76 -16.35
CA SER A 126 -28.29 -1.88 -17.11
C SER A 126 -29.28 -2.73 -16.33
N LEU A 127 -29.57 -2.38 -15.09
CA LEU A 127 -30.42 -3.15 -14.17
C LEU A 127 -29.97 -4.61 -14.05
N SER A 128 -28.67 -4.87 -14.12
CA SER A 128 -28.07 -6.19 -14.01
C SER A 128 -27.50 -6.43 -12.60
N PRO A 129 -28.18 -7.19 -11.71
CA PRO A 129 -27.71 -7.44 -10.35
C PRO A 129 -26.34 -8.13 -10.33
N LEU A 130 -26.10 -9.05 -11.27
CA LEU A 130 -24.84 -9.79 -11.35
C LEU A 130 -23.67 -8.86 -11.69
N LEU A 131 -23.86 -7.95 -12.64
CA LEU A 131 -22.81 -6.99 -13.04
C LEU A 131 -22.54 -5.99 -11.90
N ALA A 132 -23.58 -5.48 -11.24
CA ALA A 132 -23.43 -4.60 -10.07
C ALA A 132 -22.70 -5.31 -8.92
N ALA A 133 -23.08 -6.54 -8.61
CA ALA A 133 -22.42 -7.36 -7.59
C ALA A 133 -20.95 -7.62 -7.92
N SER A 134 -20.61 -7.91 -9.17
CA SER A 134 -19.23 -8.07 -9.62
C SER A 134 -18.40 -6.79 -9.39
N GLY A 135 -18.96 -5.62 -9.65
CA GLY A 135 -18.31 -4.35 -9.37
C GLY A 135 -18.07 -4.12 -7.87
N TRP A 136 -19.06 -4.40 -7.03
CA TRP A 136 -18.89 -4.32 -5.56
C TRP A 136 -17.87 -5.32 -5.04
N LEU A 137 -17.82 -6.52 -5.61
CA LEU A 137 -16.81 -7.53 -5.27
C LEU A 137 -15.40 -7.06 -5.64
N LEU A 138 -15.20 -6.51 -6.83
CA LEU A 138 -13.91 -5.94 -7.25
C LEU A 138 -13.47 -4.78 -6.34
N LEU A 139 -14.42 -3.91 -5.95
CA LEU A 139 -14.11 -2.80 -5.04
C LEU A 139 -13.74 -3.30 -3.66
N GLY A 140 -14.47 -4.27 -3.12
CA GLY A 140 -14.20 -4.88 -1.83
C GLY A 140 -12.84 -5.59 -1.81
N HIS A 141 -12.55 -6.42 -2.81
CA HIS A 141 -11.26 -7.08 -2.94
C HIS A 141 -10.11 -6.08 -2.99
N SER A 142 -10.20 -5.07 -3.87
CA SER A 142 -9.16 -4.04 -3.98
C SER A 142 -8.96 -3.27 -2.67
N SER A 143 -10.03 -3.02 -1.91
CA SER A 143 -9.93 -2.34 -0.62
C SER A 143 -9.32 -3.25 0.45
N MET A 144 -9.67 -4.53 0.47
CA MET A 144 -9.05 -5.53 1.33
C MET A 144 -7.53 -5.59 1.11
N ASP A 145 -7.09 -5.63 -0.13
CA ASP A 145 -5.67 -5.61 -0.48
C ASP A 145 -4.94 -4.39 0.10
N ARG A 146 -5.57 -3.20 0.03
CA ARG A 146 -4.97 -1.97 0.59
C ARG A 146 -4.88 -2.03 2.12
N VAL A 147 -5.86 -2.63 2.81
CA VAL A 147 -5.81 -2.84 4.27
C VAL A 147 -4.58 -3.67 4.64
N PHE A 148 -4.31 -4.74 3.89
CA PHE A 148 -3.13 -5.59 4.10
C PHE A 148 -1.83 -4.97 3.59
N GLY A 149 -1.90 -3.85 2.86
CA GLY A 149 -0.74 -3.15 2.33
C GLY A 149 -0.30 -3.61 0.94
N TYR A 150 -1.12 -4.40 0.26
CA TYR A 150 -0.90 -4.77 -1.15
C TYR A 150 -1.34 -3.62 -2.05
N GLY A 151 -0.39 -3.06 -2.81
CA GLY A 151 -0.61 -1.97 -3.74
C GLY A 151 -0.73 -2.45 -5.20
N LEU A 152 -1.03 -1.51 -6.10
CA LEU A 152 -0.88 -1.75 -7.54
C LEU A 152 0.59 -2.05 -7.85
N LYS A 153 0.81 -3.00 -8.73
CA LYS A 153 2.13 -3.56 -9.04
C LYS A 153 2.87 -2.69 -10.07
N TYR A 154 4.17 -2.51 -9.86
CA TYR A 154 5.04 -2.01 -10.90
C TYR A 154 5.44 -3.13 -11.87
N ILE A 155 5.82 -2.75 -13.10
CA ILE A 155 6.27 -3.69 -14.13
C ILE A 155 7.69 -4.23 -13.86
N SER A 156 8.38 -3.67 -12.86
CA SER A 156 9.76 -4.02 -12.49
C SER A 156 9.86 -5.39 -11.81
N ASP A 157 8.97 -5.65 -10.84
CA ASP A 157 8.98 -6.89 -10.04
C ASP A 157 7.60 -7.11 -9.41
N PHE A 158 7.24 -8.38 -9.18
CA PHE A 158 6.03 -8.79 -8.47
C PHE A 158 5.91 -8.15 -7.06
N LYS A 159 7.05 -8.01 -6.37
CA LYS A 159 7.07 -7.45 -5.01
C LYS A 159 6.99 -5.92 -4.97
N ASP A 160 7.26 -5.23 -6.09
CA ASP A 160 7.27 -3.78 -6.14
C ASP A 160 5.86 -3.23 -6.32
N THR A 161 5.38 -2.47 -5.31
CA THR A 161 4.05 -1.85 -5.36
C THR A 161 4.13 -0.35 -5.05
N HIS A 162 3.09 0.41 -5.42
CA HIS A 162 3.02 1.84 -5.10
C HIS A 162 2.92 2.13 -3.58
N LEU A 163 2.56 1.12 -2.77
CA LEU A 163 2.52 1.23 -1.30
C LEU A 163 3.84 0.81 -0.63
N GLY A 164 4.80 0.34 -1.42
CA GLY A 164 6.10 -0.16 -0.96
C GLY A 164 6.35 -1.59 -1.40
N ARG A 165 7.52 -2.12 -1.03
CA ARG A 165 7.90 -3.49 -1.40
C ARG A 165 7.31 -4.51 -0.44
N ILE A 166 6.69 -5.56 -0.98
CA ILE A 166 6.06 -6.62 -0.20
C ILE A 166 7.14 -7.42 0.54
N GLY A 167 6.94 -7.61 1.86
CA GLY A 167 7.84 -8.41 2.71
C GLY A 167 9.00 -7.62 3.34
N GLU A 168 9.20 -6.35 3.00
CA GLU A 168 10.25 -5.51 3.62
C GLU A 168 9.75 -4.64 4.80
N ALA A 169 8.54 -4.86 5.25
CA ALA A 169 7.95 -4.12 6.37
C ALA A 169 8.55 -4.56 7.72
N GLY A 170 9.85 -4.36 7.94
CA GLY A 170 10.44 -4.63 9.25
C GLY A 170 11.94 -4.91 9.31
N HIS A 171 12.68 -4.92 8.22
CA HIS A 171 14.09 -5.37 8.22
C HIS A 171 15.13 -4.25 8.12
N SER A 172 14.86 -3.04 8.59
CA SER A 172 15.84 -1.96 8.62
C SER A 172 16.24 -1.51 10.03
N MET A 173 16.11 -2.39 11.04
CA MET A 173 16.71 -2.14 12.35
C MET A 173 17.42 -3.42 12.85
N GLY A 174 18.52 -3.76 12.23
CA GLY A 174 19.34 -4.88 12.70
C GLY A 174 20.47 -5.18 11.72
N ASN A 175 21.49 -4.36 11.76
CA ASN A 175 22.95 -4.59 11.71
C ASN A 175 23.64 -3.26 11.49
#